data_1560d60cd9224c2db995d14eea490349
#
_entry.id   1560d60cd9224c2db995d14eea490349
#
_cell.length_a   1.000
_cell.length_b   1.000
_cell.length_c   1.000
_cell.angle_alpha   90.00
_cell.angle_beta   90.00
_cell.angle_gamma   90.00
#
_symmetry.space_group_name_H-M   'P 1'
#
loop_
_entity.id
_entity.type
_entity.pdbx_description
1 polymer ?
#
loop_
_entity_poly.entity_id
_entity_poly.type
_entity_poly.pdbx_seq_one_letter_code
_entity_poly.pdbx_strand_id
1 'polypeptide(L)'
;MEKSKRVVGYARVSTEAQDITRQIELITAYCSDRNYHLIKIIQEKISGARKDRKSLNELLDVDDAVADMIIVSELSRLSREDDILSVLSTINELLKQGVDILFLDKQDRIYKAGTILSLYDIITLSVEAKASADERYKIAGRMQTGLRSKLAEFSNMFAGGTVENPV
;
A
#
# COMPACT_ATOMS: atom_id res chain seq x y z
N MET A 1 -11.78 19.16 26.80
CA MET A 1 -10.69 18.99 25.82
C MET A 1 -10.84 17.59 25.24
N GLU A 2 -11.03 17.48 23.95
CA GLU A 2 -11.08 16.16 23.28
C GLU A 2 -9.71 15.50 23.41
N LYS A 3 -9.67 14.27 23.90
CA LYS A 3 -8.41 13.55 24.10
C LYS A 3 -7.75 13.31 22.74
N SER A 4 -6.47 13.70 22.61
CA SER A 4 -5.70 13.43 21.39
C SER A 4 -5.73 11.94 21.06
N LYS A 5 -6.10 11.58 19.83
CA LYS A 5 -6.13 10.17 19.40
C LYS A 5 -4.73 9.63 19.29
N ARG A 6 -4.53 8.41 19.81
CA ARG A 6 -3.31 7.63 19.64
C ARG A 6 -3.35 6.93 18.29
N VAL A 7 -2.30 7.08 17.49
CA VAL A 7 -2.27 6.60 16.11
C VAL A 7 -1.07 5.68 15.86
N VAL A 8 -1.32 4.59 15.17
CA VAL A 8 -0.28 3.75 14.54
C VAL A 8 -0.41 3.90 13.02
N GLY A 9 0.68 4.28 12.35
CA GLY A 9 0.75 4.32 10.90
C GLY A 9 1.15 2.97 10.30
N TYR A 10 0.69 2.66 9.09
CA TYR A 10 1.18 1.53 8.33
C TYR A 10 1.58 1.95 6.92
N ALA A 11 2.83 1.64 6.54
CA ALA A 11 3.42 1.96 5.25
C ALA A 11 4.05 0.71 4.63
N ARG A 12 3.80 0.47 3.32
CA ARG A 12 4.31 -0.69 2.61
C ARG A 12 4.84 -0.36 1.23
N VAL A 13 6.03 -0.91 0.90
CA VAL A 13 6.64 -0.75 -0.44
C VAL A 13 7.14 -2.08 -0.99
N SER A 14 7.14 -2.19 -2.32
CA SER A 14 7.72 -3.35 -3.01
C SER A 14 9.25 -3.20 -3.19
N THR A 15 9.75 -2.05 -3.65
CA THR A 15 11.18 -1.87 -4.00
C THR A 15 11.70 -0.44 -3.89
N GLU A 16 10.85 0.58 -3.96
CA GLU A 16 11.32 1.98 -4.04
C GLU A 16 11.30 2.69 -2.69
N ALA A 17 12.47 3.15 -2.23
CA ALA A 17 12.61 3.90 -0.99
C ALA A 17 11.82 5.23 -0.98
N GLN A 18 11.64 5.87 -2.14
CA GLN A 18 10.90 7.12 -2.29
C GLN A 18 9.41 6.97 -1.97
N ASP A 19 8.79 5.83 -2.32
CA ASP A 19 7.35 5.62 -2.06
C ASP A 19 7.06 5.43 -0.57
N ILE A 20 7.96 4.80 0.19
CA ILE A 20 7.77 4.66 1.65
C ILE A 20 7.91 6.00 2.37
N THR A 21 8.88 6.83 1.96
CA THR A 21 9.08 8.17 2.52
C THR A 21 7.83 9.02 2.33
N ARG A 22 7.26 9.04 1.14
CA ARG A 22 6.01 9.75 0.86
C ARG A 22 4.85 9.29 1.73
N GLN A 23 4.68 7.98 1.95
CA GLN A 23 3.63 7.45 2.82
C GLN A 23 3.83 7.91 4.27
N ILE A 24 5.07 7.87 4.78
CA ILE A 24 5.43 8.32 6.12
C ILE A 24 5.11 9.81 6.28
N GLU A 25 5.50 10.64 5.31
CA GLU A 25 5.23 12.08 5.31
C GLU A 25 3.74 12.38 5.33
N LEU A 26 2.93 11.70 4.50
CA LEU A 26 1.48 11.85 4.47
C LEU A 26 0.83 11.52 5.82
N ILE A 27 1.20 10.38 6.42
CA ILE A 27 0.66 9.95 7.72
C ILE A 27 1.07 10.94 8.82
N THR A 28 2.33 11.38 8.82
CA THR A 28 2.87 12.30 9.83
C THR A 28 2.20 13.67 9.73
N ALA A 29 2.07 14.21 8.52
CA ALA A 29 1.39 15.49 8.28
C ALA A 29 -0.07 15.43 8.73
N TYR A 30 -0.79 14.36 8.37
CA TYR A 30 -2.18 14.17 8.78
C TYR A 30 -2.35 14.16 10.31
N CYS A 31 -1.45 13.46 11.02
CA CYS A 31 -1.48 13.41 12.48
C CYS A 31 -1.17 14.79 13.09
N SER A 32 -0.19 15.51 12.54
CA SER A 32 0.20 16.85 12.97
C SER A 32 -0.95 17.84 12.82
N ASP A 33 -1.59 17.88 11.65
CA ASP A 33 -2.68 18.81 11.34
C ASP A 33 -3.90 18.63 12.26
N ARG A 34 -4.11 17.41 12.76
CA ARG A 34 -5.23 17.07 13.66
C ARG A 34 -4.86 16.95 15.12
N ASN A 35 -3.61 17.28 15.46
CA ASN A 35 -3.08 17.12 16.82
C ASN A 35 -3.27 15.70 17.38
N TYR A 36 -3.06 14.67 16.51
CA TYR A 36 -3.06 13.27 16.90
C TYR A 36 -1.67 12.87 17.40
N HIS A 37 -1.63 11.93 18.33
CA HIS A 37 -0.38 11.38 18.86
C HIS A 37 0.05 10.17 18.01
N LEU A 38 0.99 10.37 17.08
CA LEU A 38 1.57 9.28 16.29
C LEU A 38 2.56 8.49 17.14
N ILE A 39 2.21 7.26 17.52
CA ILE A 39 3.01 6.38 18.38
C ILE A 39 4.19 5.79 17.59
N LYS A 40 3.89 5.19 16.43
CA LYS A 40 4.85 4.56 15.54
C LYS A 40 4.31 4.42 14.13
N ILE A 41 5.19 4.16 13.18
CA ILE A 41 4.82 3.72 11.82
C ILE A 41 5.41 2.34 11.59
N ILE A 42 4.56 1.35 11.39
CA ILE A 42 4.94 -0.01 10.99
C ILE A 42 5.30 0.04 9.51
N GLN A 43 6.54 -0.33 9.17
CA GLN A 43 7.04 -0.30 7.80
C GLN A 43 7.24 -1.72 7.29
N GLU A 44 6.68 -2.01 6.12
CA GLU A 44 6.87 -3.27 5.44
C GLU A 44 7.63 -3.09 4.13
N LYS A 45 8.75 -3.80 4.00
CA LYS A 45 9.49 -3.93 2.73
C LYS A 45 9.26 -5.31 2.16
N ILE A 46 8.66 -5.39 0.97
CA ILE A 46 8.50 -6.65 0.26
C ILE A 46 9.80 -6.93 -0.51
N SER A 47 10.65 -7.82 0.01
CA SER A 47 11.77 -8.39 -0.75
C SER A 47 11.32 -9.67 -1.42
N GLY A 48 11.52 -9.76 -2.71
CA GLY A 48 10.92 -10.68 -3.68
C GLY A 48 10.81 -12.18 -3.40
N ALA A 49 11.39 -12.77 -2.36
CA ALA A 49 11.34 -14.23 -2.14
C ALA A 49 10.87 -14.67 -0.75
N ARG A 50 10.78 -13.77 0.22
CA ARG A 50 10.32 -14.11 1.58
C ARG A 50 8.98 -13.43 1.86
N LYS A 51 7.93 -14.24 1.98
CA LYS A 51 6.63 -13.83 2.56
C LYS A 51 6.82 -13.59 4.07
N ASP A 52 7.57 -12.56 4.43
CA ASP A 52 7.68 -12.17 5.83
C ASP A 52 6.40 -11.42 6.22
N ARG A 53 5.53 -12.09 6.98
CA ARG A 53 4.28 -11.52 7.51
C ARG A 53 4.49 -10.73 8.81
N LYS A 54 5.73 -10.53 9.22
CA LYS A 54 6.04 -9.94 10.52
C LYS A 54 5.38 -8.57 10.71
N SER A 55 5.48 -7.68 9.73
CA SER A 55 4.89 -6.33 9.83
C SER A 55 3.35 -6.36 9.79
N LEU A 56 2.73 -7.29 9.04
CA LEU A 56 1.28 -7.45 9.07
C LEU A 56 0.81 -8.06 10.39
N ASN A 57 1.54 -9.02 10.94
CA ASN A 57 1.24 -9.59 12.25
C ASN A 57 1.40 -8.50 13.34
N GLU A 58 2.46 -7.69 13.28
CA GLU A 58 2.63 -6.53 14.17
C GLU A 58 1.46 -5.54 14.05
N LEU A 59 0.92 -5.34 12.86
CA LEU A 59 -0.27 -4.51 12.66
C LEU A 59 -1.52 -5.16 13.31
N LEU A 60 -1.69 -6.47 13.16
CA LEU A 60 -2.80 -7.23 13.72
C LEU A 60 -2.70 -7.39 15.26
N ASP A 61 -1.53 -7.17 15.86
CA ASP A 61 -1.35 -7.13 17.30
C ASP A 61 -1.71 -5.76 17.92
N VAL A 62 -2.11 -4.76 17.09
CA VAL A 62 -2.58 -3.44 17.58
C VAL A 62 -4.03 -3.54 18.02
N ASP A 63 -4.28 -3.30 19.29
CA ASP A 63 -5.60 -3.23 19.91
C ASP A 63 -5.89 -1.83 20.50
N ASP A 64 -7.05 -1.66 21.13
CA ASP A 64 -7.48 -0.41 21.76
C ASP A 64 -6.64 -0.01 22.99
N ALA A 65 -5.88 -0.93 23.57
CA ALA A 65 -4.90 -0.60 24.62
C ALA A 65 -3.68 0.13 24.03
N VAL A 66 -3.30 -0.19 22.79
CA VAL A 66 -2.15 0.40 22.08
C VAL A 66 -2.53 1.69 21.38
N ALA A 67 -3.56 1.66 20.52
CA ALA A 67 -3.92 2.79 19.67
C ALA A 67 -5.45 2.93 19.52
N ASP A 68 -5.90 4.15 19.29
CA ASP A 68 -7.30 4.45 18.99
C ASP A 68 -7.59 4.34 17.48
N MET A 69 -6.55 4.45 16.64
CA MET A 69 -6.67 4.47 15.18
C MET A 69 -5.42 3.96 14.47
N ILE A 70 -5.63 3.24 13.38
CA ILE A 70 -4.60 2.92 12.39
C ILE A 70 -4.81 3.82 11.17
N ILE A 71 -3.72 4.41 10.66
CA ILE A 71 -3.73 5.22 9.43
C ILE A 71 -2.91 4.52 8.35
N VAL A 72 -3.51 4.34 7.19
CA VAL A 72 -2.90 3.77 5.99
C VAL A 72 -3.04 4.76 4.84
N SER A 73 -1.99 4.96 4.04
CA SER A 73 -2.05 5.91 2.92
C SER A 73 -3.11 5.53 1.88
N GLU A 74 -3.22 4.25 1.56
CA GLU A 74 -4.18 3.72 0.58
C GLU A 74 -4.49 2.24 0.82
N LEU A 75 -5.66 1.79 0.37
CA LEU A 75 -6.13 0.40 0.54
C LEU A 75 -5.14 -0.63 0.00
N SER A 76 -4.48 -0.33 -1.11
CA SER A 76 -3.52 -1.22 -1.77
C SER A 76 -2.35 -1.61 -0.88
N ARG A 77 -2.07 -0.86 0.19
CA ARG A 77 -0.99 -1.17 1.15
C ARG A 77 -1.33 -2.34 2.07
N LEU A 78 -2.61 -2.60 2.32
CA LEU A 78 -3.05 -3.78 3.07
C LEU A 78 -3.09 -5.06 2.20
N SER A 79 -3.24 -4.93 0.88
CA SER A 79 -3.31 -6.06 -0.06
C SER A 79 -1.92 -6.52 -0.48
N ARG A 80 -1.61 -7.80 -0.37
CA ARG A 80 -0.32 -8.38 -0.79
C ARG A 80 -0.33 -9.05 -2.16
N GLU A 81 -1.45 -9.62 -2.57
CA GLU A 81 -1.54 -10.49 -3.77
C GLU A 81 -2.85 -10.25 -4.54
N ASP A 82 -3.36 -9.01 -4.54
CA ASP A 82 -4.67 -8.69 -5.11
C ASP A 82 -5.81 -9.54 -4.49
N ASP A 83 -5.56 -10.11 -3.30
CA ASP A 83 -6.52 -10.89 -2.55
C ASP A 83 -7.36 -9.97 -1.65
N ILE A 84 -8.52 -9.61 -2.16
CA ILE A 84 -9.48 -8.78 -1.45
C ILE A 84 -9.96 -9.41 -0.14
N LEU A 85 -10.06 -10.73 -0.08
CA LEU A 85 -10.55 -11.41 1.13
C LEU A 85 -9.56 -11.22 2.28
N SER A 86 -8.26 -11.26 2.01
CA SER A 86 -7.22 -10.96 3.01
C SER A 86 -7.33 -9.53 3.52
N VAL A 87 -7.59 -8.55 2.64
CA VAL A 87 -7.78 -7.14 3.02
C VAL A 87 -9.00 -6.96 3.91
N LEU A 88 -10.15 -7.51 3.49
CA LEU A 88 -11.40 -7.44 4.27
C LEU A 88 -11.25 -8.12 5.63
N SER A 89 -10.56 -9.27 5.69
CA SER A 89 -10.27 -9.97 6.94
C SER A 89 -9.41 -9.12 7.87
N THR A 90 -8.34 -8.50 7.35
CA THR A 90 -7.47 -7.61 8.12
C THR A 90 -8.24 -6.42 8.69
N ILE A 91 -9.04 -5.73 7.87
CA ILE A 91 -9.87 -4.61 8.32
C ILE A 91 -10.83 -5.07 9.42
N ASN A 92 -11.55 -6.17 9.20
CA ASN A 92 -12.54 -6.69 10.13
C ASN A 92 -11.93 -7.09 11.47
N GLU A 93 -10.72 -7.67 11.45
CA GLU A 93 -9.98 -8.04 12.66
C GLU A 93 -9.63 -6.81 13.51
N LEU A 94 -9.06 -5.77 12.88
CA LEU A 94 -8.68 -4.53 13.56
C LEU A 94 -9.91 -3.80 14.15
N LEU A 95 -11.02 -3.77 13.41
CA LEU A 95 -12.27 -3.18 13.92
C LEU A 95 -12.83 -3.94 15.13
N LYS A 96 -12.69 -5.27 15.15
CA LYS A 96 -13.05 -6.10 16.31
C LYS A 96 -12.16 -5.87 17.54
N GLN A 97 -10.88 -5.55 17.31
CA GLN A 97 -9.92 -5.22 18.36
C GLN A 97 -10.12 -3.80 18.94
N GLY A 98 -11.13 -3.08 18.49
CA GLY A 98 -11.47 -1.77 19.02
C GLY A 98 -10.70 -0.61 18.42
N VAL A 99 -10.09 -0.78 17.25
CA VAL A 99 -9.25 0.24 16.58
C VAL A 99 -9.94 0.77 15.33
N ASP A 100 -10.06 2.09 15.22
CA ASP A 100 -10.52 2.76 13.98
C ASP A 100 -9.51 2.56 12.86
N ILE A 101 -9.96 2.47 11.60
CA ILE A 101 -9.07 2.44 10.43
C ILE A 101 -9.37 3.62 9.53
N LEU A 102 -8.34 4.38 9.17
CA LEU A 102 -8.41 5.51 8.26
C LEU A 102 -7.55 5.26 7.02
N PHE A 103 -8.14 5.43 5.83
CA PHE A 103 -7.44 5.51 4.56
C PHE A 103 -7.36 6.95 4.09
N LEU A 104 -6.14 7.46 3.79
CA LEU A 104 -5.89 8.84 3.35
C LEU A 104 -6.18 9.03 1.85
N ASP A 105 -6.37 7.95 1.11
CA ASP A 105 -6.83 8.01 -0.27
C ASP A 105 -8.32 8.40 -0.32
N LYS A 106 -8.73 9.24 -1.24
CA LYS A 106 -10.14 9.51 -1.53
C LYS A 106 -11.02 9.86 -0.30
N GLN A 107 -10.84 11.06 0.24
CA GLN A 107 -11.74 11.68 1.22
C GLN A 107 -11.62 11.18 2.67
N ASP A 108 -10.44 10.76 3.12
CA ASP A 108 -10.20 10.41 4.53
C ASP A 108 -11.26 9.46 5.10
N ARG A 109 -11.45 8.32 4.45
CA ARG A 109 -12.49 7.36 4.82
C ARG A 109 -12.13 6.62 6.10
N ILE A 110 -13.01 6.72 7.08
CA ILE A 110 -12.85 6.11 8.40
C ILE A 110 -13.83 4.96 8.58
N TYR A 111 -13.30 3.79 8.92
CA TYR A 111 -14.07 2.65 9.43
C TYR A 111 -13.94 2.63 10.95
N LYS A 112 -15.09 2.57 11.63
CA LYS A 112 -15.15 2.71 13.09
C LYS A 112 -14.99 1.39 13.81
N ALA A 113 -14.23 1.40 14.90
CA ALA A 113 -14.08 0.30 15.83
C ALA A 113 -15.43 -0.27 16.29
N GLY A 114 -15.49 -1.58 16.46
CA GLY A 114 -16.70 -2.28 16.88
C GLY A 114 -17.80 -2.36 15.82
N THR A 115 -17.59 -1.82 14.60
CA THR A 115 -18.56 -1.97 13.51
C THR A 115 -18.22 -3.19 12.65
N ILE A 116 -19.24 -3.71 11.97
CA ILE A 116 -19.08 -4.74 10.94
C ILE A 116 -19.16 -4.06 9.59
N LEU A 117 -18.28 -4.43 8.66
CA LEU A 117 -18.33 -3.92 7.29
C LEU A 117 -19.70 -4.22 6.68
N SER A 118 -20.38 -3.18 6.23
CA SER A 118 -21.64 -3.30 5.51
C SER A 118 -21.42 -3.92 4.12
N LEU A 119 -22.49 -4.42 3.48
CA LEU A 119 -22.40 -4.89 2.10
C LEU A 119 -21.89 -3.80 1.15
N TYR A 120 -22.27 -2.55 1.38
CA TYR A 120 -21.78 -1.40 0.62
C TYR A 120 -20.26 -1.23 0.80
N ASP A 121 -19.73 -1.32 2.03
CA ASP A 121 -18.29 -1.24 2.30
C ASP A 121 -17.54 -2.37 1.60
N ILE A 122 -18.05 -3.60 1.69
CA ILE A 122 -17.44 -4.78 1.06
C ILE A 122 -17.37 -4.59 -0.46
N ILE A 123 -18.46 -4.17 -1.10
CA ILE A 123 -18.48 -3.93 -2.55
C ILE A 123 -17.50 -2.82 -2.92
N THR A 124 -17.53 -1.69 -2.21
CA THR A 124 -16.68 -0.53 -2.49
C THR A 124 -15.21 -0.88 -2.35
N LEU A 125 -14.81 -1.51 -1.25
CA LEU A 125 -13.44 -1.97 -1.01
C LEU A 125 -13.00 -2.99 -2.08
N SER A 126 -13.90 -3.89 -2.50
CA SER A 126 -13.60 -4.89 -3.53
C SER A 126 -13.34 -4.27 -4.89
N VAL A 127 -14.17 -3.30 -5.29
CA VAL A 127 -13.99 -2.57 -6.56
C VAL A 127 -12.69 -1.77 -6.55
N GLU A 128 -12.38 -1.10 -5.45
CA GLU A 128 -11.15 -0.30 -5.32
C GLU A 128 -9.88 -1.17 -5.32
N ALA A 129 -9.91 -2.29 -4.60
CA ALA A 129 -8.79 -3.23 -4.60
C ALA A 129 -8.54 -3.76 -6.03
N LYS A 130 -9.60 -4.11 -6.75
CA LYS A 130 -9.49 -4.56 -8.15
C LYS A 130 -8.98 -3.45 -9.08
N ALA A 131 -9.49 -2.23 -8.97
CA ALA A 131 -9.02 -1.10 -9.78
C ALA A 131 -7.53 -0.82 -9.54
N SER A 132 -7.08 -0.89 -8.31
CA SER A 132 -5.65 -0.75 -7.96
C SER A 132 -4.79 -1.88 -8.53
N ALA A 133 -5.31 -3.10 -8.58
CA ALA A 133 -4.66 -4.24 -9.22
C ALA A 133 -4.52 -4.02 -10.74
N ASP A 134 -5.63 -3.69 -11.41
CA ASP A 134 -5.66 -3.47 -12.86
C ASP A 134 -4.72 -2.33 -13.29
N GLU A 135 -4.61 -1.26 -12.50
CA GLU A 135 -3.66 -0.17 -12.76
C GLU A 135 -2.21 -0.65 -12.69
N ARG A 136 -1.86 -1.47 -11.68
CA ARG A 136 -0.53 -2.07 -11.56
C ARG A 136 -0.21 -2.99 -12.75
N TYR A 137 -1.15 -3.81 -13.22
CA TYR A 137 -0.96 -4.66 -14.41
C TYR A 137 -0.75 -3.83 -15.68
N LYS A 138 -1.50 -2.73 -15.85
CA LYS A 138 -1.32 -1.81 -17.00
C LYS A 138 0.05 -1.14 -16.98
N ILE A 139 0.52 -0.69 -15.81
CA ILE A 139 1.85 -0.07 -15.66
C ILE A 139 2.94 -1.10 -15.97
N ALA A 140 2.87 -2.31 -15.40
CA ALA A 140 3.82 -3.38 -15.66
C ALA A 140 3.88 -3.76 -17.15
N GLY A 141 2.72 -3.87 -17.82
CA GLY A 141 2.62 -4.13 -19.25
C GLY A 141 3.28 -3.03 -20.10
N ARG A 142 3.05 -1.75 -19.77
CA ARG A 142 3.70 -0.61 -20.47
C ARG A 142 5.21 -0.63 -20.28
N MET A 143 5.71 -0.89 -19.07
CA MET A 143 7.15 -0.99 -18.80
C MET A 143 7.78 -2.15 -19.58
N GLN A 144 7.12 -3.30 -19.64
CA GLN A 144 7.62 -4.47 -20.39
C GLN A 144 7.66 -4.20 -21.90
N THR A 145 6.63 -3.53 -22.45
CA THR A 145 6.60 -3.13 -23.86
C THR A 145 7.69 -2.10 -24.17
N GLY A 146 7.87 -1.08 -23.31
CA GLY A 146 8.93 -0.09 -23.48
C GLY A 146 10.33 -0.69 -23.40
N LEU A 147 10.56 -1.68 -22.53
CA LEU A 147 11.83 -2.39 -22.45
C LEU A 147 12.11 -3.20 -23.72
N ARG A 148 11.09 -3.91 -24.25
CA ARG A 148 11.21 -4.67 -25.50
C ARG A 148 11.53 -3.76 -26.70
N SER A 149 10.89 -2.59 -26.80
CA SER A 149 11.18 -1.61 -27.85
C SER A 149 12.64 -1.13 -27.78
N LYS A 150 13.12 -0.76 -26.60
CA LYS A 150 14.52 -0.33 -26.40
C LYS A 150 15.53 -1.43 -26.73
N LEU A 151 15.24 -2.67 -26.35
CA LEU A 151 16.11 -3.82 -26.70
C LEU A 151 16.13 -4.08 -28.21
N ALA A 152 15.01 -3.92 -28.91
CA ALA A 152 14.93 -4.05 -30.37
C ALA A 152 15.72 -2.93 -31.06
N GLU A 153 15.60 -1.68 -30.61
CA GLU A 153 16.41 -0.54 -31.10
C GLU A 153 17.91 -0.79 -30.91
N PHE A 154 18.30 -1.29 -29.74
CA PHE A 154 19.70 -1.62 -29.43
C PHE A 154 20.21 -2.75 -30.34
N SER A 155 19.42 -3.81 -30.52
CA SER A 155 19.76 -4.92 -31.41
C SER A 155 19.95 -4.46 -32.86
N ASN A 156 19.08 -3.59 -33.36
CA ASN A 156 19.16 -3.03 -34.70
C ASN A 156 20.39 -2.10 -34.91
N MET A 157 20.78 -1.39 -33.85
CA MET A 157 21.98 -0.51 -33.90
C MET A 157 23.27 -1.31 -34.04
N PHE A 158 23.34 -2.53 -33.46
CA PHE A 158 24.49 -3.43 -33.58
C PHE A 158 24.43 -4.36 -34.79
N ALA A 159 23.24 -4.63 -35.35
CA ALA A 159 23.11 -5.44 -36.58
C ALA A 159 23.42 -4.67 -37.86
N GLY A 160 23.46 -3.31 -37.83
CA GLY A 160 23.75 -2.45 -39.00
C GLY A 160 25.23 -2.23 -39.28
N GLY A 161 26.14 -2.81 -38.49
CA GLY A 161 27.58 -2.68 -38.67
C GLY A 161 28.13 -3.79 -39.59
N THR A 162 27.83 -3.81 -40.87
CA THR A 162 28.61 -4.54 -41.85
C THR A 162 30.01 -3.94 -41.94
N VAL A 163 30.99 -4.67 -41.40
CA VAL A 163 32.41 -4.40 -41.65
C VAL A 163 32.65 -4.64 -43.14
N GLU A 164 32.76 -3.55 -43.92
CA GLU A 164 33.38 -3.63 -45.26
C GLU A 164 34.84 -4.00 -45.05
N ASN A 165 35.22 -5.21 -45.48
CA ASN A 165 36.62 -5.59 -45.60
C ASN A 165 37.21 -4.87 -46.84
N PRO A 166 38.26 -4.05 -46.70
CA PRO A 166 38.98 -3.53 -47.85
C PRO A 166 39.88 -4.66 -48.39
N VAL A 167 39.71 -4.92 -49.67
CA VAL A 167 40.62 -5.75 -50.49
C VAL A 167 41.93 -5.01 -50.74
#